data_ccabb49fe43da2e9efffea4ff8d20afd
#
_entry.id   ccabb49fe43da2e9efffea4ff8d20afd
#
_cell.length_a   1.000
_cell.length_b   1.000
_cell.length_c   1.000
_cell.angle_alpha   90.00
_cell.angle_beta   90.00
_cell.angle_gamma   90.00
#
_symmetry.space_group_name_H-M   'P 1'
#
loop_
_entity.id
_entity.type
_entity.pdbx_description
1 polymer ?
#
loop_
_entity_poly.entity_id
_entity_poly.type
_entity_poly.pdbx_seq_one_letter_code
_entity_poly.pdbx_strand_id
1 'polypeptide(L)'
;MSVFTTLTLQEVQVLLHDFSIGKITELKGIAAGITNTNYFVITDEARYVLTIFERNSLEELPYFVDLMTHLAAHDIPCPAPIKDKHGVDLRLIKDKPALLVSCLQGADINAPDEMQCAQVGRVLAQMHVAGESFTQTSKNQRDAAWRSDTAVQVMEKLSSGDQSLLNQVLGFQSNLDLDALPKGVIHGDLFRDNVLFDGPKLGGFIDFYYACNDVLAYDVAIAVNDWCLTEAGEFDEPRLNAFMQAYTEVRPFNDDEKQAWQGLLCIAALRFWLSRLYDFHFPAAGELTHAKDPDYFRNILLKRATPSALSNE
;
A
#
# COMPACT_ATOMS: atom_id res chain seq x y z
N MET A 1 9.82 14.81 11.42
CA MET A 1 10.52 13.56 11.79
C MET A 1 9.46 12.58 12.27
N SER A 2 9.24 11.49 11.54
CA SER A 2 8.18 10.52 11.85
C SER A 2 8.63 9.45 12.85
N VAL A 3 9.41 9.84 13.88
CA VAL A 3 9.74 8.97 15.00
C VAL A 3 8.87 9.39 16.17
N PHE A 4 7.72 8.74 16.33
CA PHE A 4 6.77 9.02 17.42
C PHE A 4 7.24 8.35 18.73
N THR A 5 7.76 7.12 18.63
CA THR A 5 8.32 6.38 19.76
C THR A 5 9.85 6.38 19.69
N THR A 6 10.48 7.26 20.47
CA THR A 6 11.95 7.33 20.52
C THR A 6 12.53 6.15 21.30
N LEU A 7 13.50 5.46 20.69
CA LEU A 7 14.25 4.36 21.30
C LEU A 7 15.74 4.67 21.39
N THR A 8 16.36 4.17 22.44
CA THR A 8 17.81 4.12 22.59
C THR A 8 18.37 2.82 22.02
N LEU A 9 19.65 2.82 21.65
CA LEU A 9 20.35 1.61 21.21
C LEU A 9 20.27 0.50 22.28
N GLN A 10 20.37 0.85 23.57
CA GLN A 10 20.29 -0.12 24.67
C GLN A 10 18.91 -0.78 24.76
N GLU A 11 17.80 -0.02 24.60
CA GLU A 11 16.45 -0.57 24.59
C GLU A 11 16.28 -1.57 23.44
N VAL A 12 16.81 -1.25 22.24
CA VAL A 12 16.73 -2.15 21.08
C VAL A 12 17.62 -3.39 21.26
N GLN A 13 18.79 -3.26 21.88
CA GLN A 13 19.65 -4.41 22.20
C GLN A 13 18.96 -5.37 23.17
N VAL A 14 18.22 -4.85 24.17
CA VAL A 14 17.42 -5.68 25.08
C VAL A 14 16.25 -6.34 24.35
N LEU A 15 15.50 -5.59 23.54
CA LEU A 15 14.36 -6.08 22.76
C LEU A 15 14.76 -7.25 21.84
N LEU A 16 15.89 -7.11 21.15
CA LEU A 16 16.36 -8.04 20.13
C LEU A 16 17.40 -9.05 20.63
N HIS A 17 17.60 -9.17 21.95
CA HIS A 17 18.61 -10.05 22.54
C HIS A 17 18.48 -11.51 22.07
N ASP A 18 17.25 -11.96 21.83
CA ASP A 18 16.97 -13.36 21.45
C ASP A 18 16.97 -13.60 19.93
N PHE A 19 17.24 -12.56 19.12
CA PHE A 19 17.33 -12.67 17.67
C PHE A 19 18.75 -13.02 17.23
N SER A 20 18.86 -13.94 16.26
CA SER A 20 20.14 -14.32 15.64
C SER A 20 20.47 -13.39 14.49
N ILE A 21 20.85 -12.14 14.79
CA ILE A 21 21.07 -11.06 13.81
C ILE A 21 22.48 -10.44 13.89
N GLY A 22 23.39 -11.05 14.65
CA GLY A 22 24.70 -10.47 14.93
C GLY A 22 24.65 -9.38 16.00
N LYS A 23 25.75 -8.63 16.15
CA LYS A 23 25.87 -7.57 17.14
C LYS A 23 25.32 -6.25 16.60
N ILE A 24 24.33 -5.66 17.27
CA ILE A 24 23.78 -4.35 16.90
C ILE A 24 24.84 -3.26 17.18
N THR A 25 25.21 -2.54 16.13
CA THR A 25 26.24 -1.49 16.15
C THR A 25 25.65 -0.08 16.06
N GLU A 26 24.51 0.08 15.35
CA GLU A 26 23.88 1.39 15.17
C GLU A 26 22.36 1.26 15.11
N LEU A 27 21.65 2.29 15.60
CA LEU A 27 20.22 2.49 15.48
C LEU A 27 19.96 3.85 14.84
N LYS A 28 19.28 3.87 13.69
CA LYS A 28 19.00 5.11 12.95
C LYS A 28 17.50 5.22 12.64
N GLY A 29 16.87 6.29 13.11
CA GLY A 29 15.45 6.56 12.80
C GLY A 29 15.23 6.81 11.30
N ILE A 30 14.15 6.28 10.76
CA ILE A 30 13.71 6.48 9.39
C ILE A 30 12.68 7.62 9.42
N ALA A 31 12.98 8.72 8.71
CA ALA A 31 12.10 9.88 8.66
C ALA A 31 10.91 9.70 7.68
N ALA A 32 10.98 8.73 6.79
CA ALA A 32 9.91 8.36 5.88
C ALA A 32 8.83 7.53 6.60
N GLY A 33 7.57 7.66 6.16
CA GLY A 33 6.41 7.02 6.79
C GLY A 33 5.67 7.95 7.75
N ILE A 34 4.35 7.86 7.74
CA ILE A 34 3.47 8.75 8.50
C ILE A 34 2.67 8.03 9.58
N THR A 35 2.67 6.69 9.58
CA THR A 35 1.78 5.89 10.43
C THR A 35 2.53 5.22 11.58
N ASN A 36 3.71 4.66 11.32
CA ASN A 36 4.50 3.87 12.26
C ASN A 36 5.88 4.48 12.50
N THR A 37 6.49 4.16 13.64
CA THR A 37 7.89 4.50 13.89
C THR A 37 8.80 3.42 13.34
N ASN A 38 9.73 3.81 12.46
CA ASN A 38 10.66 2.89 11.84
C ASN A 38 12.12 3.24 12.17
N TYR A 39 12.93 2.20 12.39
CA TYR A 39 14.37 2.32 12.60
C TYR A 39 15.14 1.36 11.71
N PHE A 40 16.24 1.82 11.13
CA PHE A 40 17.28 0.90 10.69
C PHE A 40 18.01 0.38 11.91
N VAL A 41 18.07 -0.94 12.03
CA VAL A 41 18.92 -1.67 12.99
C VAL A 41 20.10 -2.22 12.19
N ILE A 42 21.29 -1.67 12.45
CA ILE A 42 22.51 -2.04 11.74
C ILE A 42 23.32 -2.96 12.64
N THR A 43 23.69 -4.12 12.13
CA THR A 43 24.50 -5.11 12.83
C THR A 43 25.84 -5.28 12.09
N ASP A 44 26.74 -6.07 12.66
CA ASP A 44 27.99 -6.48 12.01
C ASP A 44 27.76 -7.50 10.86
N GLU A 45 26.56 -8.05 10.73
CA GLU A 45 26.21 -9.02 9.69
C GLU A 45 25.31 -8.42 8.59
N ALA A 46 24.30 -7.62 8.98
CA ALA A 46 23.27 -7.13 8.06
C ALA A 46 22.60 -5.83 8.55
N ARG A 47 21.67 -5.34 7.73
CA ARG A 47 20.76 -4.24 8.07
C ARG A 47 19.33 -4.77 8.10
N TYR A 48 18.57 -4.35 9.11
CA TYR A 48 17.17 -4.70 9.33
C TYR A 48 16.33 -3.45 9.50
N VAL A 49 15.01 -3.58 9.40
CA VAL A 49 14.05 -2.54 9.76
C VAL A 49 13.26 -3.01 10.98
N LEU A 50 13.27 -2.20 12.04
CA LEU A 50 12.41 -2.37 13.20
C LEU A 50 11.24 -1.39 13.07
N THR A 51 10.03 -1.93 12.92
CA THR A 51 8.78 -1.16 12.89
C THR A 51 8.11 -1.25 14.25
N ILE A 52 7.73 -0.09 14.82
CA ILE A 52 6.91 0.02 16.02
C ILE A 52 5.54 0.51 15.58
N PHE A 53 4.51 -0.26 15.87
CA PHE A 53 3.15 0.03 15.47
C PHE A 53 2.52 0.99 16.47
N GLU A 54 2.20 2.18 15.99
CA GLU A 54 1.68 3.25 16.83
C GLU A 54 0.18 3.12 17.10
N ARG A 55 -0.55 2.40 16.22
CA ARG A 55 -2.01 2.31 16.23
C ARG A 55 -2.55 0.88 16.23
N ASN A 56 -1.83 -0.07 15.63
CA ASN A 56 -2.30 -1.44 15.53
C ASN A 56 -2.14 -2.19 16.85
N SER A 57 -3.10 -3.03 17.18
CA SER A 57 -3.00 -3.99 18.29
C SER A 57 -2.22 -5.24 17.89
N LEU A 58 -1.81 -6.04 18.88
CA LEU A 58 -1.14 -7.33 18.60
C LEU A 58 -2.03 -8.31 17.84
N GLU A 59 -3.35 -8.23 18.02
CA GLU A 59 -4.32 -9.14 17.36
C GLU A 59 -4.47 -8.85 15.86
N GLU A 60 -4.20 -7.62 15.42
CA GLU A 60 -4.32 -7.22 14.01
C GLU A 60 -3.09 -7.58 13.17
N LEU A 61 -1.94 -7.77 13.80
CA LEU A 61 -0.66 -7.89 13.09
C LEU A 61 -0.33 -9.28 12.52
N PRO A 62 -0.79 -10.41 13.08
CA PRO A 62 -0.42 -11.73 12.59
C PRO A 62 -0.70 -11.95 11.11
N TYR A 63 -1.82 -11.42 10.58
CA TYR A 63 -2.13 -11.50 9.15
C TYR A 63 -1.01 -10.92 8.28
N PHE A 64 -0.50 -9.74 8.61
CA PHE A 64 0.55 -9.07 7.81
C PHE A 64 1.90 -9.78 7.93
N VAL A 65 2.23 -10.27 9.13
CA VAL A 65 3.47 -11.03 9.41
C VAL A 65 3.47 -12.34 8.63
N ASP A 66 2.37 -13.09 8.71
CA ASP A 66 2.23 -14.37 8.00
C ASP A 66 2.17 -14.16 6.49
N LEU A 67 1.52 -13.09 6.01
CA LEU A 67 1.48 -12.74 4.59
C LEU A 67 2.89 -12.43 4.06
N MET A 68 3.65 -11.56 4.71
CA MET A 68 5.02 -11.25 4.28
C MET A 68 5.92 -12.49 4.33
N THR A 69 5.76 -13.35 5.34
CA THR A 69 6.48 -14.64 5.44
C THR A 69 6.13 -15.55 4.26
N HIS A 70 4.83 -15.65 3.92
CA HIS A 70 4.35 -16.44 2.79
C HIS A 70 4.88 -15.90 1.46
N LEU A 71 4.77 -14.59 1.21
CA LEU A 71 5.23 -13.96 -0.02
C LEU A 71 6.75 -14.10 -0.21
N ALA A 72 7.54 -13.89 0.85
CA ALA A 72 8.99 -14.09 0.82
C ALA A 72 9.38 -15.56 0.51
N ALA A 73 8.62 -16.53 1.02
CA ALA A 73 8.80 -17.94 0.72
C ALA A 73 8.44 -18.34 -0.73
N HIS A 74 7.70 -17.46 -1.44
CA HIS A 74 7.35 -17.61 -2.85
C HIS A 74 8.16 -16.68 -3.77
N ASP A 75 9.34 -16.26 -3.32
CA ASP A 75 10.28 -15.41 -4.09
C ASP A 75 9.70 -14.02 -4.47
N ILE A 76 8.65 -13.55 -3.80
CA ILE A 76 8.20 -12.18 -3.95
C ILE A 76 9.14 -11.26 -3.16
N PRO A 77 9.75 -10.26 -3.81
CA PRO A 77 10.68 -9.36 -3.14
C PRO A 77 9.93 -8.43 -2.18
N CYS A 78 9.86 -8.82 -0.91
CA CYS A 78 9.23 -8.08 0.18
C CYS A 78 10.05 -8.25 1.48
N PRO A 79 9.85 -7.40 2.51
CA PRO A 79 10.49 -7.56 3.80
C PRO A 79 10.09 -8.90 4.43
N ALA A 80 11.06 -9.74 4.77
CA ALA A 80 10.82 -11.00 5.47
C ALA A 80 10.85 -10.76 6.98
N PRO A 81 9.79 -11.12 7.74
CA PRO A 81 9.80 -11.10 9.19
C PRO A 81 10.91 -11.97 9.78
N ILE A 82 11.61 -11.46 10.78
CA ILE A 82 12.70 -12.17 11.46
C ILE A 82 12.16 -12.74 12.77
N LYS A 83 12.29 -14.06 12.92
CA LYS A 83 11.92 -14.75 14.17
C LYS A 83 13.10 -14.81 15.12
N ASP A 84 12.81 -14.72 16.40
CA ASP A 84 13.79 -14.99 17.42
C ASP A 84 14.09 -16.50 17.56
N LYS A 85 14.98 -16.86 18.48
CA LYS A 85 15.36 -18.27 18.75
C LYS A 85 14.22 -19.15 19.30
N HIS A 86 13.09 -18.55 19.68
CA HIS A 86 11.88 -19.24 20.14
C HIS A 86 10.78 -19.29 19.07
N GLY A 87 11.05 -18.75 17.87
CA GLY A 87 10.09 -18.71 16.77
C GLY A 87 9.10 -17.54 16.85
N VAL A 88 9.35 -16.54 17.71
CA VAL A 88 8.48 -15.36 17.88
C VAL A 88 9.01 -14.20 17.07
N ASP A 89 8.14 -13.58 16.31
CA ASP A 89 8.43 -12.41 15.45
C ASP A 89 7.92 -11.08 16.02
N LEU A 90 6.73 -11.07 16.64
CA LEU A 90 6.16 -9.89 17.27
C LEU A 90 6.61 -9.74 18.73
N ARG A 91 7.05 -8.54 19.09
CA ARG A 91 7.48 -8.17 20.44
C ARG A 91 6.74 -6.93 20.92
N LEU A 92 6.82 -6.65 22.21
CA LEU A 92 6.34 -5.38 22.79
C LEU A 92 7.51 -4.52 23.22
N ILE A 93 7.45 -3.23 22.89
CA ILE A 93 8.34 -2.20 23.42
C ILE A 93 7.53 -0.95 23.76
N LYS A 94 7.66 -0.45 24.98
CA LYS A 94 6.87 0.69 25.49
C LYS A 94 5.36 0.48 25.26
N ASP A 95 4.89 -0.73 25.54
CA ASP A 95 3.49 -1.19 25.40
C ASP A 95 2.96 -1.17 23.94
N LYS A 96 3.84 -1.06 22.95
CA LYS A 96 3.50 -1.09 21.52
C LYS A 96 4.06 -2.33 20.85
N PRO A 97 3.32 -2.91 19.88
CA PRO A 97 3.86 -4.00 19.08
C PRO A 97 5.07 -3.55 18.26
N ALA A 98 6.03 -4.43 18.10
CA ALA A 98 7.22 -4.23 17.31
C ALA A 98 7.53 -5.47 16.49
N LEU A 99 7.96 -5.25 15.24
CA LEU A 99 8.33 -6.26 14.27
C LEU A 99 9.70 -5.94 13.68
N LEU A 100 10.58 -6.93 13.66
CA LEU A 100 11.84 -6.86 12.93
C LEU A 100 11.72 -7.55 11.58
N VAL A 101 12.09 -6.86 10.51
CA VAL A 101 12.07 -7.42 9.15
C VAL A 101 13.40 -7.23 8.45
N SER A 102 13.66 -8.04 7.42
CA SER A 102 14.81 -7.84 6.54
C SER A 102 14.75 -6.48 5.86
N CYS A 103 15.90 -5.83 5.67
CA CYS A 103 15.99 -4.55 4.97
C CYS A 103 16.24 -4.79 3.49
N LEU A 104 15.28 -4.41 2.64
CA LEU A 104 15.46 -4.43 1.20
C LEU A 104 16.47 -3.38 0.74
N GLN A 105 17.09 -3.62 -0.42
CA GLN A 105 18.02 -2.68 -1.04
C GLN A 105 17.27 -1.71 -1.97
N GLY A 106 17.81 -0.50 -2.10
CA GLY A 106 17.29 0.50 -3.01
C GLY A 106 16.60 1.68 -2.31
N ALA A 107 15.96 2.49 -3.14
CA ALA A 107 15.17 3.65 -2.74
C ALA A 107 13.92 3.75 -3.63
N ASP A 108 12.93 4.52 -3.18
CA ASP A 108 11.77 4.89 -3.98
C ASP A 108 12.17 5.78 -5.18
N ILE A 109 11.31 5.81 -6.19
CA ILE A 109 11.53 6.60 -7.41
C ILE A 109 10.33 7.52 -7.68
N ASN A 110 10.62 8.78 -8.01
CA ASN A 110 9.57 9.77 -8.27
C ASN A 110 9.09 9.78 -9.73
N ALA A 111 9.96 9.45 -10.68
CA ALA A 111 9.69 9.48 -12.12
C ALA A 111 10.06 8.13 -12.74
N PRO A 112 9.17 7.12 -12.68
CA PRO A 112 9.44 5.80 -13.24
C PRO A 112 9.48 5.84 -14.77
N ASP A 113 10.32 5.02 -15.35
CA ASP A 113 10.32 4.71 -16.79
C ASP A 113 9.43 3.49 -17.12
N GLU A 114 9.31 3.17 -18.42
CA GLU A 114 8.53 2.04 -18.91
C GLU A 114 9.04 0.69 -18.37
N MET A 115 10.36 0.52 -18.27
CA MET A 115 10.96 -0.73 -17.75
C MET A 115 10.66 -0.92 -16.26
N GLN A 116 10.68 0.16 -15.49
CA GLN A 116 10.34 0.12 -14.07
C GLN A 116 8.86 -0.17 -13.87
N CYS A 117 7.97 0.46 -14.65
CA CYS A 117 6.53 0.17 -14.65
C CYS A 117 6.26 -1.31 -15.01
N ALA A 118 6.95 -1.85 -16.01
CA ALA A 118 6.83 -3.27 -16.39
C ALA A 118 7.29 -4.21 -15.25
N GLN A 119 8.37 -3.89 -14.54
CA GLN A 119 8.83 -4.69 -13.41
C GLN A 119 7.79 -4.70 -12.28
N VAL A 120 7.21 -3.54 -11.94
CA VAL A 120 6.16 -3.43 -10.92
C VAL A 120 4.93 -4.23 -11.31
N GLY A 121 4.44 -4.09 -12.55
CA GLY A 121 3.30 -4.86 -13.05
C GLY A 121 3.53 -6.37 -12.96
N ARG A 122 4.70 -6.85 -13.37
CA ARG A 122 5.08 -8.27 -13.30
C ARG A 122 5.12 -8.79 -11.87
N VAL A 123 5.78 -8.07 -10.95
CA VAL A 123 5.90 -8.51 -9.56
C VAL A 123 4.56 -8.44 -8.84
N LEU A 124 3.70 -7.45 -9.14
CA LEU A 124 2.34 -7.40 -8.61
C LEU A 124 1.52 -8.61 -9.05
N ALA A 125 1.61 -9.00 -10.33
CA ALA A 125 0.93 -10.21 -10.81
C ALA A 125 1.45 -11.48 -10.13
N GLN A 126 2.77 -11.60 -9.96
CA GLN A 126 3.39 -12.71 -9.22
C GLN A 126 2.93 -12.75 -7.76
N MET A 127 2.82 -11.59 -7.10
CA MET A 127 2.29 -11.48 -5.73
C MET A 127 0.83 -11.97 -5.65
N HIS A 128 -0.01 -11.58 -6.61
CA HIS A 128 -1.40 -12.05 -6.68
C HIS A 128 -1.48 -13.58 -6.86
N VAL A 129 -0.66 -14.15 -7.74
CA VAL A 129 -0.59 -15.60 -7.95
C VAL A 129 -0.07 -16.31 -6.70
N ALA A 130 1.00 -15.81 -6.07
CA ALA A 130 1.51 -16.37 -4.82
C ALA A 130 0.47 -16.33 -3.70
N GLY A 131 -0.34 -15.25 -3.66
CA GLY A 131 -1.41 -15.05 -2.70
C GLY A 131 -2.55 -16.07 -2.80
N GLU A 132 -2.73 -16.80 -3.92
CA GLU A 132 -3.76 -17.82 -4.08
C GLU A 132 -3.63 -18.98 -3.08
N SER A 133 -2.39 -19.29 -2.67
CA SER A 133 -2.12 -20.33 -1.67
C SER A 133 -2.07 -19.83 -0.22
N PHE A 134 -2.24 -18.52 0.01
CA PHE A 134 -2.33 -17.95 1.35
C PHE A 134 -3.74 -18.11 1.91
N THR A 135 -3.88 -18.83 3.04
CA THR A 135 -5.17 -19.29 3.54
C THR A 135 -5.86 -18.33 4.52
N GLN A 136 -5.13 -17.39 5.09
CA GLN A 136 -5.72 -16.39 5.98
C GLN A 136 -6.42 -15.30 5.17
N THR A 137 -7.42 -14.66 5.79
CA THR A 137 -8.18 -13.58 5.17
C THR A 137 -8.23 -12.36 6.08
N SER A 138 -8.16 -11.19 5.50
CA SER A 138 -8.36 -9.90 6.15
C SER A 138 -9.31 -9.05 5.32
N LYS A 139 -10.26 -8.39 5.99
CA LYS A 139 -11.22 -7.51 5.31
C LYS A 139 -10.54 -6.21 4.90
N ASN A 140 -10.88 -5.69 3.72
CA ASN A 140 -10.46 -4.36 3.30
C ASN A 140 -11.07 -3.29 4.23
N GLN A 141 -10.23 -2.60 4.99
CA GLN A 141 -10.64 -1.50 5.88
C GLN A 141 -11.05 -0.22 5.11
N ARG A 142 -10.83 -0.19 3.81
CA ARG A 142 -11.17 0.90 2.88
C ARG A 142 -12.18 0.47 1.82
N ASP A 143 -13.08 -0.44 2.20
CA ASP A 143 -14.13 -1.02 1.35
C ASP A 143 -15.20 0.01 0.92
N ALA A 144 -16.23 -0.45 0.21
CA ALA A 144 -17.32 0.40 -0.28
C ALA A 144 -18.08 1.10 0.87
N ALA A 145 -18.27 0.40 2.00
CA ALA A 145 -18.93 0.97 3.16
C ALA A 145 -18.10 2.10 3.77
N TRP A 146 -16.80 1.87 3.98
CA TRP A 146 -15.89 2.90 4.48
C TRP A 146 -15.89 4.14 3.56
N ARG A 147 -15.87 3.94 2.23
CA ARG A 147 -15.91 5.07 1.27
C ARG A 147 -17.20 5.88 1.41
N SER A 148 -18.34 5.21 1.56
CA SER A 148 -19.63 5.86 1.75
C SER A 148 -19.71 6.62 3.08
N ASP A 149 -19.27 6.01 4.17
CA ASP A 149 -19.27 6.63 5.51
C ASP A 149 -18.32 7.83 5.58
N THR A 150 -17.14 7.71 4.99
CA THR A 150 -16.16 8.81 4.91
C THR A 150 -16.69 9.96 4.05
N ALA A 151 -17.33 9.65 2.94
CA ALA A 151 -17.96 10.65 2.07
C ALA A 151 -18.98 11.51 2.83
N VAL A 152 -19.83 10.90 3.66
CA VAL A 152 -20.78 11.63 4.50
C VAL A 152 -20.06 12.61 5.43
N GLN A 153 -18.95 12.19 6.04
CA GLN A 153 -18.19 13.03 7.00
C GLN A 153 -17.52 14.23 6.34
N VAL A 154 -17.04 14.08 5.09
CA VAL A 154 -16.33 15.16 4.40
C VAL A 154 -17.25 16.05 3.53
N MET A 155 -18.49 15.61 3.25
CA MET A 155 -19.41 16.23 2.30
C MET A 155 -19.57 17.75 2.51
N GLU A 156 -19.81 18.18 3.75
CA GLU A 156 -20.03 19.60 4.08
C GLU A 156 -18.76 20.46 3.94
N LYS A 157 -17.60 19.86 3.80
CA LYS A 157 -16.31 20.54 3.63
C LYS A 157 -15.98 20.80 2.16
N LEU A 158 -16.74 20.21 1.23
CA LEU A 158 -16.47 20.24 -0.21
C LEU A 158 -17.20 21.39 -0.90
N SER A 159 -16.63 21.85 -2.01
CA SER A 159 -17.31 22.74 -2.95
C SER A 159 -18.53 22.02 -3.59
N SER A 160 -19.51 22.78 -4.09
CA SER A 160 -20.68 22.19 -4.77
C SER A 160 -20.30 21.31 -5.98
N GLY A 161 -19.22 21.67 -6.69
CA GLY A 161 -18.69 20.85 -7.80
C GLY A 161 -18.13 19.52 -7.30
N ASP A 162 -17.39 19.55 -6.20
CA ASP A 162 -16.80 18.34 -5.60
C ASP A 162 -17.85 17.44 -4.94
N GLN A 163 -18.90 18.03 -4.34
CA GLN A 163 -20.06 17.29 -3.85
C GLN A 163 -20.76 16.53 -5.00
N SER A 164 -20.91 17.19 -6.15
CA SER A 164 -21.51 16.58 -7.34
C SER A 164 -20.64 15.43 -7.87
N LEU A 165 -19.33 15.63 -7.98
CA LEU A 165 -18.38 14.57 -8.38
C LEU A 165 -18.44 13.38 -7.42
N LEU A 166 -18.39 13.64 -6.11
CA LEU A 166 -18.44 12.61 -5.08
C LEU A 166 -19.72 11.78 -5.15
N ASN A 167 -20.88 12.44 -5.25
CA ASN A 167 -22.18 11.77 -5.38
C ASN A 167 -22.27 10.94 -6.67
N GLN A 168 -21.78 11.46 -7.78
CA GLN A 168 -21.75 10.75 -9.05
C GLN A 168 -20.92 9.46 -8.99
N VAL A 169 -19.71 9.52 -8.41
CA VAL A 169 -18.84 8.35 -8.33
C VAL A 169 -19.34 7.34 -7.29
N LEU A 170 -19.94 7.77 -6.18
CA LEU A 170 -20.59 6.87 -5.22
C LEU A 170 -21.81 6.17 -5.85
N GLY A 171 -22.62 6.89 -6.63
CA GLY A 171 -23.72 6.30 -7.39
C GLY A 171 -23.24 5.25 -8.39
N PHE A 172 -22.15 5.52 -9.08
CA PHE A 172 -21.50 4.57 -9.95
C PHE A 172 -20.95 3.35 -9.19
N GLN A 173 -20.24 3.56 -8.07
CA GLN A 173 -19.73 2.48 -7.22
C GLN A 173 -20.83 1.49 -6.81
N SER A 174 -22.03 1.97 -6.49
CA SER A 174 -23.14 1.11 -6.06
C SER A 174 -23.68 0.17 -7.16
N ASN A 175 -23.37 0.46 -8.42
CA ASN A 175 -23.77 -0.34 -9.58
C ASN A 175 -22.67 -1.30 -10.06
N LEU A 176 -21.46 -1.25 -9.48
CA LEU A 176 -20.39 -2.19 -9.81
C LEU A 176 -20.62 -3.52 -9.11
N ASP A 177 -20.73 -4.59 -9.87
CA ASP A 177 -20.74 -5.96 -9.33
C ASP A 177 -19.29 -6.43 -9.05
N LEU A 178 -18.78 -6.05 -7.86
CA LEU A 178 -17.45 -6.46 -7.40
C LEU A 178 -17.41 -7.92 -6.92
N ASP A 179 -18.58 -8.57 -6.73
CA ASP A 179 -18.63 -9.93 -6.23
C ASP A 179 -18.36 -10.97 -7.34
N ALA A 180 -18.63 -10.61 -8.58
CA ALA A 180 -18.31 -11.43 -9.75
C ALA A 180 -16.80 -11.43 -10.10
N LEU A 181 -16.03 -10.47 -9.58
CA LEU A 181 -14.61 -10.29 -9.94
C LEU A 181 -13.69 -11.21 -9.14
N PRO A 182 -12.58 -11.69 -9.74
CA PRO A 182 -11.53 -12.44 -9.02
C PRO A 182 -11.00 -11.69 -7.82
N LYS A 183 -11.03 -12.35 -6.66
CA LYS A 183 -10.56 -11.83 -5.37
C LYS A 183 -9.38 -12.65 -4.87
N GLY A 184 -8.50 -11.99 -4.14
CA GLY A 184 -7.34 -12.59 -3.51
C GLY A 184 -6.62 -11.60 -2.62
N VAL A 185 -5.39 -11.92 -2.25
CA VAL A 185 -4.54 -11.00 -1.50
C VAL A 185 -4.14 -9.83 -2.39
N ILE A 186 -4.38 -8.61 -1.93
CA ILE A 186 -3.93 -7.36 -2.55
C ILE A 186 -2.99 -6.61 -1.62
N HIS A 187 -2.10 -5.78 -2.19
CA HIS A 187 -1.27 -4.85 -1.43
C HIS A 187 -2.12 -3.68 -0.86
N GLY A 188 -3.03 -3.16 -1.66
CA GLY A 188 -3.97 -2.11 -1.30
C GLY A 188 -3.39 -0.69 -1.20
N ASP A 189 -2.04 -0.54 -1.36
CA ASP A 189 -1.35 0.75 -1.26
C ASP A 189 -0.04 0.78 -2.08
N LEU A 190 -0.02 0.14 -3.26
CA LEU A 190 1.20 -0.02 -4.06
C LEU A 190 1.55 1.25 -4.86
N PHE A 191 1.94 2.29 -4.14
CA PHE A 191 2.45 3.54 -4.70
C PHE A 191 3.96 3.51 -4.90
N ARG A 192 4.48 4.53 -5.60
CA ARG A 192 5.92 4.68 -5.87
C ARG A 192 6.77 4.73 -4.61
N ASP A 193 6.26 5.33 -3.52
CA ASP A 193 6.92 5.38 -2.21
C ASP A 193 6.93 4.02 -1.47
N ASN A 194 6.16 3.03 -1.95
CA ASN A 194 6.11 1.67 -1.41
C ASN A 194 6.83 0.62 -2.29
N VAL A 195 7.61 1.06 -3.28
CA VAL A 195 8.44 0.18 -4.12
C VAL A 195 9.87 0.70 -4.18
N LEU A 196 10.81 -0.16 -3.84
CA LEU A 196 12.22 0.19 -3.86
C LEU A 196 12.90 -0.31 -5.15
N PHE A 197 13.81 0.50 -5.69
CA PHE A 197 14.67 0.16 -6.81
C PHE A 197 16.14 0.31 -6.43
N ASP A 198 16.94 -0.70 -6.73
CA ASP A 198 18.40 -0.68 -6.65
C ASP A 198 18.97 -0.50 -8.06
N GLY A 199 19.26 0.75 -8.43
CA GLY A 199 19.54 1.11 -9.81
C GLY A 199 18.35 0.78 -10.71
N PRO A 200 18.55 -0.03 -11.81
CA PRO A 200 17.47 -0.38 -12.72
C PRO A 200 16.63 -1.57 -12.25
N LYS A 201 17.00 -2.24 -11.16
CA LYS A 201 16.37 -3.46 -10.69
C LYS A 201 15.39 -3.18 -9.57
N LEU A 202 14.20 -3.76 -9.64
CA LEU A 202 13.23 -3.72 -8.55
C LEU A 202 13.82 -4.43 -7.32
N GLY A 203 13.93 -3.70 -6.21
CA GLY A 203 14.42 -4.20 -4.92
C GLY A 203 13.31 -4.86 -4.11
N GLY A 204 12.08 -4.41 -4.26
CA GLY A 204 10.89 -5.05 -3.68
C GLY A 204 9.80 -4.07 -3.23
N PHE A 205 8.68 -4.65 -2.82
CA PHE A 205 7.52 -3.96 -2.26
C PHE A 205 7.63 -3.86 -0.75
N ILE A 206 7.21 -2.74 -0.17
CA ILE A 206 7.22 -2.49 1.28
C ILE A 206 5.85 -1.98 1.73
N ASP A 207 5.62 -1.91 3.04
CA ASP A 207 4.40 -1.36 3.67
C ASP A 207 3.12 -2.16 3.36
N PHE A 208 3.13 -3.45 3.74
CA PHE A 208 1.99 -4.37 3.57
C PHE A 208 0.84 -4.17 4.57
N TYR A 209 0.82 -3.09 5.36
CA TYR A 209 -0.14 -2.91 6.46
C TYR A 209 -1.53 -2.44 6.00
N TYR A 210 -1.72 -2.26 4.68
CA TYR A 210 -3.02 -2.15 4.02
C TYR A 210 -3.41 -3.40 3.24
N ALA A 211 -2.57 -4.43 3.24
CA ALA A 211 -2.86 -5.68 2.54
C ALA A 211 -4.12 -6.35 3.10
N CYS A 212 -4.93 -6.91 2.23
CA CYS A 212 -6.21 -7.51 2.58
C CYS A 212 -6.68 -8.44 1.45
N ASN A 213 -7.85 -9.04 1.60
CA ASN A 213 -8.50 -9.79 0.53
C ASN A 213 -9.53 -8.90 -0.16
N ASP A 214 -9.32 -8.60 -1.45
CA ASP A 214 -10.23 -7.82 -2.28
C ASP A 214 -10.04 -8.18 -3.77
N VAL A 215 -10.71 -7.45 -4.66
CA VAL A 215 -10.61 -7.61 -6.11
C VAL A 215 -9.19 -7.37 -6.60
N LEU A 216 -8.59 -8.35 -7.28
CA LEU A 216 -7.20 -8.28 -7.75
C LEU A 216 -6.98 -7.13 -8.74
N ALA A 217 -7.92 -6.93 -9.68
CA ALA A 217 -7.86 -5.82 -10.63
C ALA A 217 -8.01 -4.43 -9.96
N TYR A 218 -8.58 -4.35 -8.75
CA TYR A 218 -8.63 -3.11 -7.97
C TYR A 218 -7.22 -2.69 -7.48
N ASP A 219 -6.39 -3.66 -7.08
CA ASP A 219 -4.99 -3.38 -6.69
C ASP A 219 -4.16 -2.88 -7.89
N VAL A 220 -4.39 -3.46 -9.07
CA VAL A 220 -3.80 -2.97 -10.33
C VAL A 220 -4.24 -1.52 -10.61
N ALA A 221 -5.53 -1.21 -10.42
CA ALA A 221 -6.06 0.14 -10.60
C ALA A 221 -5.44 1.15 -9.62
N ILE A 222 -5.18 0.76 -8.37
CA ILE A 222 -4.44 1.57 -7.41
C ILE A 222 -3.05 1.88 -7.93
N ALA A 223 -2.30 0.85 -8.34
CA ALA A 223 -0.94 1.00 -8.80
C ALA A 223 -0.85 1.90 -10.06
N VAL A 224 -1.63 1.65 -11.11
CA VAL A 224 -1.53 2.44 -12.35
C VAL A 224 -1.97 3.89 -12.16
N ASN A 225 -2.86 4.19 -11.21
CA ASN A 225 -3.26 5.55 -10.84
C ASN A 225 -2.15 6.35 -10.12
N ASP A 226 -0.99 5.75 -9.88
CA ASP A 226 0.21 6.44 -9.39
C ASP A 226 1.40 6.26 -10.33
N TRP A 227 1.67 5.02 -10.78
CA TRP A 227 2.84 4.66 -11.57
C TRP A 227 2.81 5.16 -13.02
N CYS A 228 1.62 5.21 -13.61
CA CYS A 228 1.47 5.39 -15.07
C CYS A 228 0.88 6.76 -15.43
N LEU A 229 1.22 7.80 -14.66
CA LEU A 229 0.67 9.14 -14.89
C LEU A 229 1.72 10.13 -15.37
N THR A 230 1.30 11.02 -16.29
CA THR A 230 2.00 12.27 -16.58
C THR A 230 1.88 13.23 -15.39
N GLU A 231 2.65 14.31 -15.38
CA GLU A 231 2.51 15.39 -14.37
C GLU A 231 1.10 16.01 -14.36
N ALA A 232 0.42 16.00 -15.50
CA ALA A 232 -0.96 16.47 -15.61
C ALA A 232 -2.01 15.49 -15.05
N GLY A 233 -1.62 14.28 -14.60
CA GLY A 233 -2.51 13.25 -14.09
C GLY A 233 -3.25 12.45 -15.17
N GLU A 234 -2.91 12.64 -16.46
CA GLU A 234 -3.35 11.77 -17.54
C GLU A 234 -2.54 10.48 -17.54
N PHE A 235 -3.05 9.42 -18.18
CA PHE A 235 -2.23 8.24 -18.40
C PHE A 235 -1.07 8.55 -19.34
N ASP A 236 0.12 8.10 -18.93
CA ASP A 236 1.27 7.95 -19.80
C ASP A 236 1.15 6.59 -20.49
N GLU A 237 0.66 6.60 -21.72
CA GLU A 237 0.34 5.38 -22.47
C GLU A 237 1.52 4.39 -22.59
N PRO A 238 2.77 4.81 -22.86
CA PRO A 238 3.91 3.90 -22.86
C PRO A 238 4.09 3.19 -21.52
N ARG A 239 4.05 3.92 -20.39
CA ARG A 239 4.19 3.33 -19.05
C ARG A 239 3.01 2.43 -18.68
N LEU A 240 1.78 2.87 -19.01
CA LEU A 240 0.58 2.07 -18.76
C LEU A 240 0.62 0.75 -19.56
N ASN A 241 0.96 0.82 -20.84
CA ASN A 241 1.06 -0.36 -21.69
C ASN A 241 2.14 -1.32 -21.19
N ALA A 242 3.31 -0.81 -20.81
CA ALA A 242 4.40 -1.62 -20.27
C ALA A 242 4.00 -2.32 -18.96
N PHE A 243 3.34 -1.60 -18.04
CA PHE A 243 2.82 -2.16 -16.79
C PHE A 243 1.79 -3.26 -17.04
N MET A 244 0.74 -2.93 -17.83
CA MET A 244 -0.38 -3.83 -18.10
C MET A 244 0.04 -5.08 -18.88
N GLN A 245 0.93 -4.92 -19.87
CA GLN A 245 1.48 -6.07 -20.59
C GLN A 245 2.22 -7.01 -19.65
N ALA A 246 3.16 -6.49 -18.86
CA ALA A 246 3.94 -7.30 -17.94
C ALA A 246 3.09 -7.97 -16.85
N TYR A 247 2.02 -7.31 -16.38
CA TYR A 247 1.05 -7.90 -15.46
C TYR A 247 0.27 -9.04 -16.13
N THR A 248 -0.32 -8.77 -17.31
CA THR A 248 -1.21 -9.72 -17.99
C THR A 248 -0.49 -10.91 -18.61
N GLU A 249 0.82 -10.82 -18.86
CA GLU A 249 1.68 -11.98 -19.21
C GLU A 249 1.73 -13.02 -18.08
N VAL A 250 1.60 -12.62 -16.82
CA VAL A 250 1.63 -13.51 -15.65
C VAL A 250 0.21 -13.86 -15.21
N ARG A 251 -0.67 -12.86 -15.11
CA ARG A 251 -2.06 -13.01 -14.69
C ARG A 251 -2.97 -12.23 -15.66
N PRO A 252 -3.52 -12.89 -16.70
CA PRO A 252 -4.42 -12.23 -17.66
C PRO A 252 -5.73 -11.80 -17.00
N PHE A 253 -6.25 -10.63 -17.38
CA PHE A 253 -7.59 -10.21 -17.02
C PHE A 253 -8.64 -11.05 -17.74
N ASN A 254 -9.65 -11.49 -17.00
CA ASN A 254 -10.87 -12.07 -17.60
C ASN A 254 -11.77 -10.97 -18.19
N ASP A 255 -12.88 -11.36 -18.80
CA ASP A 255 -13.76 -10.40 -19.48
C ASP A 255 -14.53 -9.52 -18.48
N ASP A 256 -14.88 -10.04 -17.30
CA ASP A 256 -15.53 -9.26 -16.24
C ASP A 256 -14.59 -8.19 -15.68
N GLU A 257 -13.30 -8.51 -15.49
CA GLU A 257 -12.28 -7.53 -15.07
C GLU A 257 -12.08 -6.44 -16.11
N LYS A 258 -12.05 -6.78 -17.42
CA LYS A 258 -11.95 -5.81 -18.51
C LYS A 258 -13.17 -4.88 -18.54
N GLN A 259 -14.38 -5.42 -18.34
CA GLN A 259 -15.60 -4.63 -18.31
C GLN A 259 -15.64 -3.71 -17.07
N ALA A 260 -15.20 -4.17 -15.92
CA ALA A 260 -15.17 -3.39 -14.69
C ALA A 260 -14.02 -2.38 -14.62
N TRP A 261 -13.00 -2.48 -15.52
CA TRP A 261 -11.72 -1.79 -15.41
C TRP A 261 -11.84 -0.29 -15.17
N GLN A 262 -12.64 0.41 -15.98
CA GLN A 262 -12.82 1.85 -15.83
C GLN A 262 -13.42 2.21 -14.47
N GLY A 263 -14.36 1.42 -13.99
CA GLY A 263 -14.95 1.59 -12.68
C GLY A 263 -13.95 1.38 -11.55
N LEU A 264 -13.09 0.37 -11.68
CA LEU A 264 -12.04 0.11 -10.71
C LEU A 264 -11.04 1.25 -10.62
N LEU A 265 -10.68 1.87 -11.74
CA LEU A 265 -9.84 3.09 -11.77
C LEU A 265 -10.50 4.25 -11.01
N CYS A 266 -11.81 4.45 -11.20
CA CYS A 266 -12.57 5.50 -10.51
C CYS A 266 -12.63 5.25 -8.99
N ILE A 267 -13.00 4.04 -8.55
CA ILE A 267 -13.13 3.76 -7.10
C ILE A 267 -11.77 3.72 -6.40
N ALA A 268 -10.69 3.36 -7.11
CA ALA A 268 -9.34 3.45 -6.59
C ALA A 268 -8.95 4.92 -6.34
N ALA A 269 -9.18 5.81 -7.31
CA ALA A 269 -8.91 7.23 -7.13
C ALA A 269 -9.81 7.86 -6.04
N LEU A 270 -11.09 7.48 -5.97
CA LEU A 270 -12.03 7.91 -4.93
C LEU A 270 -11.54 7.54 -3.53
N ARG A 271 -11.08 6.31 -3.32
CA ARG A 271 -10.57 5.83 -2.02
C ARG A 271 -9.46 6.75 -1.50
N PHE A 272 -8.50 7.11 -2.36
CA PHE A 272 -7.38 7.95 -1.95
C PHE A 272 -7.75 9.43 -1.82
N TRP A 273 -8.68 9.93 -2.63
CA TRP A 273 -9.23 11.26 -2.43
C TRP A 273 -9.92 11.38 -1.06
N LEU A 274 -10.79 10.44 -0.73
CA LEU A 274 -11.48 10.39 0.56
C LEU A 274 -10.52 10.24 1.75
N SER A 275 -9.50 9.38 1.64
CA SER A 275 -8.48 9.24 2.69
C SER A 275 -7.78 10.57 2.97
N ARG A 276 -7.32 11.25 1.90
CA ARG A 276 -6.61 12.53 2.04
C ARG A 276 -7.52 13.67 2.55
N LEU A 277 -8.78 13.70 2.11
CA LEU A 277 -9.78 14.64 2.62
C LEU A 277 -10.03 14.42 4.12
N TYR A 278 -10.16 13.16 4.51
CA TYR A 278 -10.37 12.81 5.92
C TYR A 278 -9.19 13.27 6.78
N ASP A 279 -7.97 12.91 6.39
CA ASP A 279 -6.75 13.27 7.12
C ASP A 279 -6.55 14.81 7.16
N PHE A 280 -6.92 15.51 6.08
CA PHE A 280 -6.82 16.96 5.99
C PHE A 280 -7.82 17.68 6.93
N HIS A 281 -9.05 17.20 6.99
CA HIS A 281 -10.12 17.84 7.77
C HIS A 281 -10.22 17.36 9.22
N PHE A 282 -9.73 16.13 9.49
CA PHE A 282 -9.80 15.48 10.79
C PHE A 282 -8.43 14.94 11.22
N PRO A 283 -7.38 15.80 11.27
CA PRO A 283 -6.04 15.35 11.59
C PRO A 283 -6.00 14.77 13.01
N ALA A 284 -5.33 13.63 13.17
CA ALA A 284 -5.04 13.10 14.49
C ALA A 284 -4.05 14.01 15.23
N ALA A 285 -4.12 14.02 16.55
CA ALA A 285 -3.25 14.86 17.39
C ALA A 285 -1.77 14.55 17.08
N GLY A 286 -1.03 15.55 16.57
CA GLY A 286 0.39 15.43 16.18
C GLY A 286 0.65 15.25 14.68
N GLU A 287 -0.36 15.06 13.83
CA GLU A 287 -0.22 14.81 12.40
C GLU A 287 -0.26 16.05 11.48
N LEU A 288 -0.44 17.25 12.01
CA LEU A 288 -0.62 18.49 11.24
C LEU A 288 0.49 18.85 10.22
N THR A 289 1.60 18.10 10.21
CA THR A 289 2.76 18.43 9.34
C THR A 289 2.89 17.57 8.09
N HIS A 290 2.02 16.56 7.86
CA HIS A 290 2.23 15.58 6.80
C HIS A 290 0.99 15.16 6.00
N ALA A 291 -0.15 15.88 6.11
CA ALA A 291 -1.31 15.58 5.26
C ALA A 291 -0.94 15.76 3.78
N LYS A 292 -1.06 14.68 3.00
CA LYS A 292 -0.86 14.73 1.54
C LYS A 292 -2.01 15.55 0.93
N ASP A 293 -1.71 16.34 -0.11
CA ASP A 293 -2.68 17.19 -0.80
C ASP A 293 -3.87 16.37 -1.35
N PRO A 294 -5.12 16.66 -0.94
CA PRO A 294 -6.31 15.99 -1.46
C PRO A 294 -6.54 16.22 -2.95
N ASP A 295 -6.17 17.41 -3.47
CA ASP A 295 -6.42 17.80 -4.86
C ASP A 295 -5.68 16.92 -5.86
N TYR A 296 -4.60 16.27 -5.47
CA TYR A 296 -3.89 15.30 -6.32
C TYR A 296 -4.83 14.18 -6.79
N PHE A 297 -5.49 13.46 -5.87
CA PHE A 297 -6.41 12.37 -6.24
C PHE A 297 -7.78 12.86 -6.72
N ARG A 298 -8.21 14.06 -6.31
CA ARG A 298 -9.37 14.73 -6.91
C ARG A 298 -9.17 14.90 -8.42
N ASN A 299 -8.01 15.41 -8.84
CA ASN A 299 -7.71 15.65 -10.24
C ASN A 299 -7.60 14.35 -11.05
N ILE A 300 -7.02 13.31 -10.47
CA ILE A 300 -7.02 11.96 -11.07
C ILE A 300 -8.46 11.46 -11.22
N LEU A 301 -9.28 11.56 -10.19
CA LEU A 301 -10.67 11.11 -10.22
C LEU A 301 -11.47 11.83 -11.32
N LEU A 302 -11.33 13.14 -11.47
CA LEU A 302 -11.98 13.91 -12.54
C LEU A 302 -11.65 13.37 -13.93
N LYS A 303 -10.43 12.90 -14.13
CA LYS A 303 -10.00 12.33 -15.43
C LYS A 303 -10.49 10.90 -15.64
N ARG A 304 -10.75 10.15 -14.57
CA ARG A 304 -11.30 8.78 -14.64
C ARG A 304 -12.83 8.80 -14.73
N ALA A 305 -13.49 9.75 -14.09
CA ALA A 305 -14.95 9.87 -13.99
C ALA A 305 -15.54 10.63 -15.20
N THR A 306 -15.14 10.29 -16.41
CA THR A 306 -15.74 10.91 -17.63
C THR A 306 -17.20 10.43 -17.80
N PRO A 307 -18.10 11.25 -18.42
CA PRO A 307 -19.50 10.83 -18.64
C PRO A 307 -19.65 9.49 -19.36
N SER A 308 -18.78 9.21 -20.35
CA SER A 308 -18.75 7.93 -21.06
C SER A 308 -18.25 6.76 -20.19
N ALA A 309 -17.48 7.04 -19.15
CA ALA A 309 -16.96 6.04 -18.22
C ALA A 309 -17.98 5.65 -17.14
N LEU A 310 -18.97 6.51 -16.89
CA LEU A 310 -19.99 6.35 -15.86
C LEU A 310 -21.38 6.00 -16.43
N SER A 311 -21.54 6.01 -17.77
CA SER A 311 -22.73 5.47 -18.45
C SER A 311 -22.49 4.01 -18.77
N ASN A 312 -23.30 3.14 -18.18
CA ASN A 312 -23.40 1.73 -18.61
C ASN A 312 -24.14 1.69 -19.97
N GLU A 313 -23.51 2.18 -21.07
CA GLU A 313 -23.97 1.94 -22.42
C GLU A 313 -23.13 0.88 -23.12
#